data_47dc31f0ecfa5b8f4db054bd9ad49b6f
#
_entry.id   47dc31f0ecfa5b8f4db054bd9ad49b6f
#
_cell.length_a   1.000
_cell.length_b   1.000
_cell.length_c   1.000
_cell.angle_alpha   90.00
_cell.angle_beta   90.00
_cell.angle_gamma   90.00
#
_symmetry.space_group_name_H-M   'P 1'
#
loop_
_entity.id
_entity.type
_entity.pdbx_description
1 polymer ?
#
loop_
_entity_poly.entity_id
_entity_poly.type
_entity_poly.pdbx_seq_one_letter_code
_entity_poly.pdbx_strand_id
1 'polypeptide(L)'
;DALPISMQQFERFYPMVVAEGSGISCGIRVNPEYSEVETELYNPCAPGTRFGITADLLPDVLPQGIEGFHCHCHCESSSYELERTLEHLEAKFAHWFPQIKWLNLGGGHLMTRKDYDTEHLIRLLQGLKARYPHLRIILEPGSAFTWQTGVLTSEVVDIVESRGIKTAILNVSFTCHMPDCLEMPYQPAVRGAEMGNEGKYIYRLGGNSCLSGDYMGLWSFR
;
A
#
# COMPACT_ATOMS: atom_id res chain seq x y z
N ASP A 1 -10.50 -7.24 -5.23
CA ASP A 1 -10.03 -8.64 -5.21
C ASP A 1 -9.77 -9.05 -3.77
N ALA A 2 -10.75 -9.68 -3.12
CA ALA A 2 -10.56 -10.25 -1.80
C ALA A 2 -9.88 -11.61 -1.92
N LEU A 3 -8.57 -11.61 -2.02
CA LEU A 3 -7.81 -12.85 -1.98
C LEU A 3 -7.86 -13.44 -0.56
N PRO A 4 -8.14 -14.74 -0.40
CA PRO A 4 -8.07 -15.39 0.89
C PRO A 4 -6.74 -15.16 1.59
N ILE A 5 -6.78 -14.68 2.82
CA ILE A 5 -5.60 -14.44 3.65
C ILE A 5 -5.30 -15.61 4.60
N SER A 6 -6.12 -16.65 4.58
CA SER A 6 -5.95 -17.90 5.33
C SER A 6 -6.52 -19.07 4.55
N MET A 7 -6.06 -20.29 4.88
CA MET A 7 -6.60 -21.52 4.30
C MET A 7 -8.09 -21.70 4.62
N GLN A 8 -8.51 -21.34 5.83
CA GLN A 8 -9.92 -21.41 6.24
C GLN A 8 -10.83 -20.52 5.37
N GLN A 9 -10.34 -19.31 4.98
CA GLN A 9 -11.10 -18.46 4.06
C GLN A 9 -11.20 -19.10 2.68
N PHE A 10 -10.09 -19.66 2.17
CA PHE A 10 -10.11 -20.37 0.89
C PHE A 10 -11.11 -21.52 0.91
N GLU A 11 -11.05 -22.41 1.89
CA GLU A 11 -11.97 -23.54 2.05
C GLU A 11 -13.43 -23.12 2.15
N ARG A 12 -13.69 -21.99 2.81
CA ARG A 12 -15.05 -21.45 2.97
C ARG A 12 -15.63 -20.90 1.68
N PHE A 13 -14.83 -20.16 0.89
CA PHE A 13 -15.34 -19.40 -0.24
C PHE A 13 -15.13 -20.06 -1.59
N TYR A 14 -14.12 -20.90 -1.75
CA TYR A 14 -13.85 -21.59 -3.02
C TYR A 14 -15.02 -22.42 -3.53
N PRO A 15 -15.79 -23.18 -2.72
CA PRO A 15 -16.96 -23.90 -3.18
C PRO A 15 -18.04 -23.00 -3.82
N MET A 16 -18.16 -21.75 -3.35
CA MET A 16 -19.11 -20.78 -3.93
C MET A 16 -18.65 -20.35 -5.33
N VAL A 17 -17.36 -20.10 -5.53
CA VAL A 17 -16.77 -19.77 -6.84
C VAL A 17 -17.00 -20.90 -7.84
N VAL A 18 -16.80 -22.14 -7.40
CA VAL A 18 -17.04 -23.33 -8.23
C VAL A 18 -18.50 -23.48 -8.59
N ALA A 19 -19.41 -23.29 -7.62
CA ALA A 19 -20.86 -23.43 -7.85
C ALA A 19 -21.40 -22.40 -8.84
N GLU A 20 -20.83 -21.19 -8.83
CA GLU A 20 -21.22 -20.12 -9.76
C GLU A 20 -20.67 -20.31 -11.19
N GLY A 21 -19.69 -21.20 -11.38
CA GLY A 21 -19.09 -21.46 -12.69
C GLY A 21 -18.44 -20.24 -13.32
N SER A 22 -18.01 -19.26 -12.52
CA SER A 22 -17.56 -17.94 -12.97
C SER A 22 -16.21 -17.96 -13.71
N GLY A 23 -15.47 -19.07 -13.71
CA GLY A 23 -14.15 -19.18 -14.30
C GLY A 23 -13.08 -18.31 -13.61
N ILE A 24 -13.36 -17.83 -12.40
CA ILE A 24 -12.41 -17.02 -11.62
C ILE A 24 -11.24 -17.90 -11.17
N SER A 25 -10.02 -17.45 -11.47
CA SER A 25 -8.80 -18.07 -10.96
C SER A 25 -8.55 -17.63 -9.52
N CYS A 26 -8.61 -18.56 -8.58
CA CYS A 26 -8.41 -18.28 -7.17
C CYS A 26 -6.94 -18.44 -6.76
N GLY A 27 -6.54 -17.65 -5.78
CA GLY A 27 -5.23 -17.77 -5.14
C GLY A 27 -5.31 -17.51 -3.66
N ILE A 28 -4.17 -17.53 -3.00
CA ILE A 28 -4.05 -17.21 -1.58
C ILE A 28 -2.99 -16.14 -1.37
N ARG A 29 -3.18 -15.30 -0.37
CA ARG A 29 -2.15 -14.36 0.07
C ARG A 29 -1.11 -15.11 0.90
N VAL A 30 0.15 -14.95 0.53
CA VAL A 30 1.31 -15.51 1.24
C VAL A 30 2.11 -14.41 1.92
N ASN A 31 2.75 -14.76 3.04
CA ASN A 31 3.57 -13.84 3.82
C ASN A 31 5.02 -14.36 3.85
N PRO A 32 5.97 -13.69 3.18
CA PRO A 32 7.38 -14.06 3.21
C PRO A 32 8.06 -13.69 4.54
N GLU A 33 7.33 -13.07 5.49
CA GLU A 33 7.82 -12.60 6.79
C GLU A 33 8.99 -11.61 6.62
N TYR A 34 8.92 -10.81 5.56
CA TYR A 34 9.87 -9.77 5.24
C TYR A 34 9.18 -8.58 4.60
N SER A 35 9.45 -7.40 5.12
CA SER A 35 9.03 -6.10 4.56
C SER A 35 9.95 -5.03 5.13
N GLU A 36 10.30 -4.04 4.31
CA GLU A 36 11.09 -2.87 4.70
C GLU A 36 10.23 -1.64 4.99
N VAL A 37 8.93 -1.82 5.11
CA VAL A 37 8.01 -0.75 5.50
C VAL A 37 8.29 -0.36 6.95
N GLU A 38 8.80 0.87 7.15
CA GLU A 38 9.24 1.37 8.46
C GLU A 38 8.08 1.59 9.43
N THR A 39 6.94 2.06 8.91
CA THR A 39 5.76 2.35 9.73
C THR A 39 5.02 1.05 10.01
N GLU A 40 5.01 0.61 11.27
CA GLU A 40 4.39 -0.66 11.69
C GLU A 40 2.93 -0.79 11.26
N LEU A 41 2.16 0.31 11.30
CA LEU A 41 0.76 0.37 10.84
C LEU A 41 0.58 -0.10 9.39
N TYR A 42 1.58 0.12 8.54
CA TYR A 42 1.57 -0.21 7.11
C TYR A 42 2.43 -1.43 6.76
N ASN A 43 3.10 -2.05 7.76
CA ASN A 43 3.92 -3.24 7.53
C ASN A 43 3.05 -4.50 7.53
N PRO A 44 2.76 -5.10 6.36
CA PRO A 44 1.89 -6.26 6.28
C PRO A 44 2.56 -7.56 6.73
N CYS A 45 3.86 -7.53 6.99
CA CYS A 45 4.66 -8.68 7.41
C CYS A 45 5.15 -8.58 8.87
N ALA A 46 4.65 -7.59 9.63
CA ALA A 46 4.97 -7.47 11.05
C ALA A 46 4.57 -8.73 11.83
N PRO A 47 5.32 -9.11 12.87
CA PRO A 47 4.97 -10.26 13.71
C PRO A 47 3.52 -10.14 14.25
N GLY A 48 2.74 -11.22 14.13
CA GLY A 48 1.33 -11.23 14.55
C GLY A 48 0.36 -10.60 13.56
N THR A 49 0.81 -10.19 12.38
CA THR A 49 -0.09 -9.71 11.31
C THR A 49 -1.12 -10.77 10.96
N ARG A 50 -2.33 -10.32 10.59
CA ARG A 50 -3.38 -11.19 10.05
C ARG A 50 -3.26 -11.44 8.53
N PHE A 51 -2.27 -10.83 7.87
CA PHE A 51 -2.18 -10.82 6.42
C PHE A 51 -1.22 -11.89 5.88
N GLY A 52 -1.79 -12.83 5.15
CA GLY A 52 -1.06 -13.84 4.41
C GLY A 52 -0.66 -15.06 5.24
N ILE A 53 -0.46 -16.15 4.55
CA ILE A 53 -0.12 -17.45 5.10
C ILE A 53 1.40 -17.60 5.04
N THR A 54 2.03 -17.97 6.14
CA THR A 54 3.46 -18.29 6.19
C THR A 54 3.73 -19.68 5.62
N ALA A 55 4.96 -19.91 5.17
CA ALA A 55 5.31 -21.17 4.47
C ALA A 55 5.09 -22.42 5.31
N ASP A 56 5.33 -22.35 6.62
CA ASP A 56 5.14 -23.45 7.57
C ASP A 56 3.67 -23.88 7.75
N LEU A 57 2.72 -23.04 7.34
CA LEU A 57 1.29 -23.32 7.39
C LEU A 57 0.72 -23.86 6.07
N LEU A 58 1.54 -23.96 5.02
CA LEU A 58 1.12 -24.52 3.73
C LEU A 58 1.43 -26.01 3.62
N PRO A 59 0.49 -26.82 3.09
CA PRO A 59 0.79 -28.21 2.75
C PRO A 59 1.73 -28.28 1.53
N ASP A 60 2.55 -29.33 1.44
CA ASP A 60 3.47 -29.53 0.30
C ASP A 60 2.75 -29.57 -1.06
N VAL A 61 1.54 -30.11 -1.08
CA VAL A 61 0.65 -30.12 -2.24
C VAL A 61 -0.50 -29.14 -1.97
N LEU A 62 -0.60 -28.11 -2.78
CA LEU A 62 -1.66 -27.12 -2.63
C LEU A 62 -3.04 -27.76 -2.89
N PRO A 63 -4.07 -27.37 -2.13
CA PRO A 63 -5.44 -27.76 -2.42
C PRO A 63 -5.86 -27.39 -3.84
N GLN A 64 -6.67 -28.24 -4.44
CA GLN A 64 -7.25 -28.00 -5.75
C GLN A 64 -7.97 -26.64 -5.78
N GLY A 65 -7.69 -25.83 -6.81
CA GLY A 65 -8.27 -24.54 -7.01
C GLY A 65 -7.41 -23.36 -6.53
N ILE A 66 -6.31 -23.60 -5.82
CA ILE A 66 -5.29 -22.57 -5.60
C ILE A 66 -4.42 -22.52 -6.86
N GLU A 67 -4.61 -21.45 -7.63
CA GLU A 67 -3.93 -21.24 -8.92
C GLU A 67 -2.88 -20.13 -8.87
N GLY A 68 -2.75 -19.44 -7.75
CA GLY A 68 -1.77 -18.37 -7.63
C GLY A 68 -1.47 -17.94 -6.22
N PHE A 69 -0.35 -17.21 -6.09
CA PHE A 69 0.04 -16.55 -4.86
C PHE A 69 -0.03 -15.04 -5.02
N HIS A 70 -0.48 -14.38 -3.95
CA HIS A 70 -0.45 -12.93 -3.80
C HIS A 70 0.46 -12.56 -2.64
N CYS A 71 1.53 -11.81 -2.93
CA CYS A 71 2.51 -11.34 -1.97
C CYS A 71 2.50 -9.81 -1.97
N HIS A 72 1.84 -9.20 -0.98
CA HIS A 72 1.77 -7.75 -0.85
C HIS A 72 2.53 -7.30 0.40
N CYS A 73 3.76 -6.82 0.22
CA CYS A 73 4.72 -6.50 1.27
C CYS A 73 5.22 -5.06 1.23
N HIS A 74 4.70 -4.23 0.32
CA HIS A 74 5.22 -2.91 0.01
C HIS A 74 4.23 -1.80 0.30
N CYS A 75 4.77 -0.66 0.74
CA CYS A 75 4.09 0.62 0.80
C CYS A 75 5.11 1.71 0.43
N GLU A 76 4.88 2.42 -0.68
CA GLU A 76 5.77 3.46 -1.22
C GLU A 76 7.22 3.02 -1.44
N SER A 77 7.41 1.77 -1.85
CA SER A 77 8.70 1.11 -1.99
C SER A 77 9.35 1.32 -3.36
N SER A 78 10.66 1.19 -3.41
CA SER A 78 11.47 1.17 -4.63
C SER A 78 11.58 -0.24 -5.23
N SER A 79 12.22 -0.35 -6.39
CA SER A 79 12.51 -1.62 -7.04
C SER A 79 13.53 -2.47 -6.27
N TYR A 80 14.36 -1.84 -5.46
CA TYR A 80 15.39 -2.53 -4.65
C TYR A 80 14.79 -3.24 -3.44
N GLU A 81 13.75 -2.66 -2.79
CA GLU A 81 12.99 -3.38 -1.76
C GLU A 81 12.24 -4.57 -2.36
N LEU A 82 11.73 -4.42 -3.59
CA LEU A 82 11.09 -5.55 -4.29
C LEU A 82 12.10 -6.68 -4.56
N GLU A 83 13.32 -6.35 -4.97
CA GLU A 83 14.38 -7.35 -5.20
C GLU A 83 14.61 -8.19 -3.94
N ARG A 84 14.84 -7.54 -2.80
CA ARG A 84 15.05 -8.23 -1.53
C ARG A 84 13.81 -9.01 -1.06
N THR A 85 12.63 -8.48 -1.29
CA THR A 85 11.37 -9.22 -1.00
C THR A 85 11.26 -10.47 -1.85
N LEU A 86 11.65 -10.40 -3.14
CA LEU A 86 11.65 -11.58 -4.01
C LEU A 86 12.63 -12.64 -3.55
N GLU A 87 13.81 -12.28 -3.05
CA GLU A 87 14.76 -13.24 -2.46
C GLU A 87 14.13 -14.01 -1.30
N HIS A 88 13.45 -13.31 -0.39
CA HIS A 88 12.74 -13.94 0.74
C HIS A 88 11.55 -14.78 0.28
N LEU A 89 10.80 -14.29 -0.71
CA LEU A 89 9.66 -15.01 -1.27
C LEU A 89 10.11 -16.30 -1.97
N GLU A 90 11.12 -16.23 -2.81
CA GLU A 90 11.66 -17.40 -3.50
C GLU A 90 12.26 -18.39 -2.51
N ALA A 91 13.03 -17.94 -1.51
CA ALA A 91 13.61 -18.80 -0.50
C ALA A 91 12.57 -19.63 0.28
N LYS A 92 11.40 -19.04 0.55
CA LYS A 92 10.34 -19.68 1.34
C LYS A 92 9.29 -20.39 0.50
N PHE A 93 8.96 -19.87 -0.69
CA PHE A 93 7.77 -20.31 -1.44
C PHE A 93 8.06 -20.88 -2.83
N ALA A 94 9.31 -20.85 -3.35
CA ALA A 94 9.61 -21.36 -4.69
C ALA A 94 9.24 -22.84 -4.88
N HIS A 95 9.19 -23.61 -3.81
CA HIS A 95 8.74 -25.02 -3.83
C HIS A 95 7.34 -25.20 -4.45
N TRP A 96 6.44 -24.23 -4.21
CA TRP A 96 5.06 -24.27 -4.73
C TRP A 96 4.90 -23.60 -6.09
N PHE A 97 5.87 -22.86 -6.60
CA PHE A 97 5.74 -22.16 -7.87
C PHE A 97 5.38 -23.08 -9.04
N PRO A 98 5.87 -24.33 -9.15
CA PRO A 98 5.40 -25.27 -10.18
C PRO A 98 3.91 -25.63 -10.10
N GLN A 99 3.26 -25.40 -8.96
CA GLN A 99 1.86 -25.76 -8.74
C GLN A 99 0.89 -24.60 -9.05
N ILE A 100 1.40 -23.38 -9.30
CA ILE A 100 0.58 -22.18 -9.53
C ILE A 100 0.75 -21.64 -10.95
N LYS A 101 -0.21 -20.85 -11.40
CA LYS A 101 -0.24 -20.26 -12.75
C LYS A 101 0.17 -18.78 -12.73
N TRP A 102 0.02 -18.09 -11.60
CA TRP A 102 0.33 -16.67 -11.48
C TRP A 102 0.91 -16.32 -10.11
N LEU A 103 1.74 -15.28 -10.12
CA LEU A 103 2.33 -14.65 -8.95
C LEU A 103 2.01 -13.16 -8.98
N ASN A 104 1.23 -12.70 -8.02
CA ASN A 104 0.88 -11.31 -7.84
C ASN A 104 1.77 -10.72 -6.73
N LEU A 105 2.57 -9.72 -7.08
CA LEU A 105 3.52 -9.08 -6.17
C LEU A 105 2.92 -7.87 -5.44
N GLY A 106 1.61 -7.67 -5.58
CA GLY A 106 0.86 -6.62 -4.89
C GLY A 106 1.15 -5.21 -5.38
N GLY A 107 0.77 -4.25 -4.55
CA GLY A 107 0.96 -2.83 -4.79
C GLY A 107 2.11 -2.23 -3.99
N GLY A 108 2.09 -0.90 -3.84
CA GLY A 108 3.09 -0.15 -3.09
C GLY A 108 4.33 0.23 -3.90
N HIS A 109 4.36 -0.03 -5.20
CA HIS A 109 5.46 0.29 -6.11
C HIS A 109 5.24 1.67 -6.74
N LEU A 110 6.07 2.66 -6.40
CA LEU A 110 5.96 4.03 -6.92
C LEU A 110 6.68 4.22 -8.26
N MET A 111 6.42 3.36 -9.22
CA MET A 111 7.15 3.25 -10.51
C MET A 111 7.03 4.48 -11.42
N THR A 112 6.14 5.41 -11.13
CA THR A 112 5.98 6.68 -11.86
C THR A 112 6.70 7.86 -11.19
N ARG A 113 7.25 7.66 -9.99
CA ARG A 113 8.03 8.67 -9.29
C ARG A 113 9.36 8.89 -9.99
N LYS A 114 9.81 10.16 -10.07
CA LYS A 114 11.02 10.54 -10.85
C LYS A 114 12.31 9.88 -10.38
N ASP A 115 12.40 9.55 -9.09
CA ASP A 115 13.56 8.91 -8.46
C ASP A 115 13.47 7.38 -8.43
N TYR A 116 12.43 6.80 -9.05
CA TYR A 116 12.25 5.35 -9.11
C TYR A 116 13.06 4.73 -10.26
N ASP A 117 13.88 3.71 -9.97
CA ASP A 117 14.64 2.98 -10.98
C ASP A 117 13.76 1.97 -11.72
N THR A 118 13.08 2.46 -12.76
CA THR A 118 12.20 1.65 -13.60
C THR A 118 12.97 0.59 -14.41
N GLU A 119 14.19 0.90 -14.83
CA GLU A 119 15.03 -0.05 -15.57
C GLU A 119 15.45 -1.23 -14.67
N HIS A 120 15.73 -0.97 -13.40
CA HIS A 120 15.97 -2.03 -12.44
C HIS A 120 14.74 -2.92 -12.25
N LEU A 121 13.55 -2.32 -12.09
CA LEU A 121 12.28 -3.06 -12.00
C LEU A 121 12.09 -3.99 -13.22
N ILE A 122 12.30 -3.46 -14.44
CA ILE A 122 12.15 -4.23 -15.68
C ILE A 122 13.10 -5.43 -15.68
N ARG A 123 14.39 -5.23 -15.38
CA ARG A 123 15.37 -6.31 -15.32
C ARG A 123 15.00 -7.36 -14.27
N LEU A 124 14.55 -6.93 -13.11
CA LEU A 124 14.11 -7.81 -12.03
C LEU A 124 12.94 -8.69 -12.44
N LEU A 125 11.89 -8.12 -13.04
CA LEU A 125 10.73 -8.86 -13.51
C LEU A 125 11.05 -9.78 -14.69
N GLN A 126 11.92 -9.36 -15.60
CA GLN A 126 12.42 -10.21 -16.68
C GLN A 126 13.22 -11.41 -16.13
N GLY A 127 14.07 -11.18 -15.13
CA GLY A 127 14.81 -12.24 -14.45
C GLY A 127 13.88 -13.24 -13.76
N LEU A 128 12.86 -12.76 -13.05
CA LEU A 128 11.84 -13.61 -12.42
C LEU A 128 11.08 -14.42 -13.48
N LYS A 129 10.68 -13.79 -14.57
CA LYS A 129 9.98 -14.46 -15.68
C LYS A 129 10.87 -15.49 -16.41
N ALA A 130 12.17 -15.27 -16.48
CA ALA A 130 13.10 -16.24 -17.05
C ALA A 130 13.27 -17.47 -16.16
N ARG A 131 13.29 -17.29 -14.82
CA ARG A 131 13.33 -18.42 -13.87
C ARG A 131 12.02 -19.23 -13.84
N TYR A 132 10.88 -18.55 -13.97
CA TYR A 132 9.54 -19.15 -13.92
C TYR A 132 8.70 -18.79 -15.13
N PRO A 133 9.01 -19.31 -16.33
CA PRO A 133 8.40 -18.89 -17.59
C PRO A 133 6.90 -19.18 -17.69
N HIS A 134 6.38 -20.14 -16.92
CA HIS A 134 4.96 -20.50 -16.86
C HIS A 134 4.14 -19.50 -16.01
N LEU A 135 4.75 -18.78 -15.07
CA LEU A 135 4.03 -17.87 -14.20
C LEU A 135 3.64 -16.57 -14.93
N ARG A 136 2.40 -16.18 -14.80
CA ARG A 136 1.97 -14.81 -15.08
C ARG A 136 2.33 -13.95 -13.87
N ILE A 137 3.13 -12.92 -14.07
CA ILE A 137 3.49 -11.95 -13.05
C ILE A 137 2.50 -10.79 -13.08
N ILE A 138 2.00 -10.38 -11.93
CA ILE A 138 1.01 -9.32 -11.74
C ILE A 138 1.55 -8.33 -10.72
N LEU A 139 1.34 -7.04 -10.96
CA LEU A 139 1.56 -5.95 -10.04
C LEU A 139 0.25 -5.17 -9.87
N GLU A 140 0.04 -4.57 -8.70
CA GLU A 140 -1.15 -3.80 -8.34
C GLU A 140 -0.79 -2.36 -7.91
N PRO A 141 -0.01 -1.58 -8.69
CA PRO A 141 0.37 -0.24 -8.31
C PRO A 141 -0.86 0.66 -8.25
N GLY A 142 -1.13 1.25 -7.09
CA GLY A 142 -2.23 2.18 -6.87
C GLY A 142 -1.76 3.63 -6.99
N SER A 143 -1.05 4.12 -5.99
CA SER A 143 -0.54 5.50 -5.90
C SER A 143 0.29 5.92 -7.12
N ALA A 144 1.01 4.99 -7.75
CA ALA A 144 1.79 5.25 -8.95
C ALA A 144 0.96 5.83 -10.10
N PHE A 145 -0.30 5.42 -10.25
CA PHE A 145 -1.19 5.95 -11.30
C PHE A 145 -1.79 7.31 -10.96
N THR A 146 -1.92 7.62 -9.68
CA THR A 146 -2.57 8.85 -9.21
C THR A 146 -1.58 9.90 -8.71
N TRP A 147 -0.29 9.55 -8.65
CA TRP A 147 0.77 10.42 -8.18
C TRP A 147 0.80 11.75 -8.96
N GLN A 148 0.63 12.87 -8.25
CA GLN A 148 0.65 14.23 -8.79
C GLN A 148 -0.32 14.48 -9.97
N THR A 149 -1.43 13.75 -10.05
CA THR A 149 -2.43 13.92 -11.12
C THR A 149 -3.47 14.98 -10.79
N GLY A 150 -3.54 15.45 -9.55
CA GLY A 150 -4.49 16.45 -9.12
C GLY A 150 -4.09 17.12 -7.82
N VAL A 151 -4.91 18.07 -7.41
CA VAL A 151 -4.77 18.81 -6.15
C VAL A 151 -6.14 18.90 -5.46
N LEU A 152 -6.15 18.91 -4.14
CA LEU A 152 -7.31 19.27 -3.34
C LEU A 152 -7.33 20.79 -3.24
N THR A 153 -8.41 21.43 -3.73
CA THR A 153 -8.64 22.87 -3.60
C THR A 153 -9.64 23.13 -2.47
N SER A 154 -9.33 24.11 -1.64
CA SER A 154 -10.18 24.49 -0.52
C SER A 154 -10.15 26.01 -0.31
N GLU A 155 -11.16 26.52 0.38
CA GLU A 155 -11.28 27.90 0.80
C GLU A 155 -11.12 28.01 2.32
N VAL A 156 -10.48 29.09 2.77
CA VAL A 156 -10.47 29.47 4.19
C VAL A 156 -11.80 30.16 4.48
N VAL A 157 -12.63 29.53 5.32
CA VAL A 157 -13.95 30.05 5.69
C VAL A 157 -13.90 30.88 6.95
N ASP A 158 -12.89 30.68 7.82
CA ASP A 158 -12.68 31.44 9.05
C ASP A 158 -11.25 31.33 9.56
N ILE A 159 -10.84 32.25 10.43
CA ILE A 159 -9.57 32.20 11.14
C ILE A 159 -9.86 32.33 12.64
N VAL A 160 -9.54 31.27 13.37
CA VAL A 160 -9.71 31.21 14.82
C VAL A 160 -8.35 31.30 15.49
N GLU A 161 -8.24 32.15 16.51
CA GLU A 161 -7.03 32.24 17.33
C GLU A 161 -7.31 31.76 18.76
N SER A 162 -6.48 30.85 19.25
CA SER A 162 -6.52 30.37 20.62
C SER A 162 -5.10 30.16 21.15
N ARG A 163 -4.79 30.84 22.25
CA ARG A 163 -3.48 30.76 22.93
C ARG A 163 -2.29 30.97 21.99
N GLY A 164 -2.41 31.92 21.08
CA GLY A 164 -1.36 32.27 20.12
C GLY A 164 -1.27 31.34 18.90
N ILE A 165 -2.13 30.34 18.80
CA ILE A 165 -2.22 29.48 17.62
C ILE A 165 -3.35 29.97 16.73
N LYS A 166 -3.02 30.41 15.52
CA LYS A 166 -3.98 30.76 14.48
C LYS A 166 -4.32 29.55 13.65
N THR A 167 -5.59 29.22 13.56
CA THR A 167 -6.10 28.11 12.74
C THR A 167 -6.97 28.66 11.61
N ALA A 168 -6.57 28.44 10.37
CA ALA A 168 -7.38 28.69 9.20
C ALA A 168 -8.35 27.51 9.01
N ILE A 169 -9.64 27.76 9.21
CA ILE A 169 -10.69 26.76 9.01
C ILE A 169 -11.01 26.65 7.53
N LEU A 170 -10.91 25.45 7.01
CA LEU A 170 -11.13 25.12 5.59
C LEU A 170 -12.52 24.56 5.39
N ASN A 171 -13.08 24.70 4.17
CA ASN A 171 -14.35 24.05 3.81
C ASN A 171 -14.21 22.57 3.42
N VAL A 172 -13.15 21.92 3.86
CA VAL A 172 -12.88 20.48 3.74
C VAL A 172 -12.59 19.89 5.11
N SER A 173 -12.64 18.57 5.20
CA SER A 173 -12.23 17.81 6.40
C SER A 173 -11.10 16.86 6.04
N PHE A 174 -10.04 16.86 6.85
CA PHE A 174 -8.93 15.90 6.66
C PHE A 174 -9.37 14.47 6.97
N THR A 175 -10.30 14.30 7.90
CA THR A 175 -10.88 12.97 8.22
C THR A 175 -11.57 12.31 7.03
N CYS A 176 -12.12 13.11 6.10
CA CYS A 176 -12.85 12.60 4.94
C CYS A 176 -12.03 12.63 3.64
N HIS A 177 -11.22 13.68 3.46
CA HIS A 177 -10.56 13.94 2.17
C HIS A 177 -9.07 13.54 2.17
N MET A 178 -8.42 13.55 3.33
CA MET A 178 -6.99 13.27 3.49
C MET A 178 -6.71 12.59 4.84
N PRO A 179 -7.28 11.41 5.13
CA PRO A 179 -7.14 10.76 6.44
C PRO A 179 -5.68 10.42 6.78
N ASP A 180 -4.84 10.15 5.79
CA ASP A 180 -3.42 9.87 5.98
C ASP A 180 -2.67 11.01 6.69
N CYS A 181 -3.13 12.26 6.54
CA CYS A 181 -2.56 13.40 7.25
C CYS A 181 -2.77 13.33 8.77
N LEU A 182 -3.75 12.55 9.23
CA LEU A 182 -4.08 12.37 10.66
C LEU A 182 -3.50 11.07 11.24
N GLU A 183 -3.37 10.05 10.42
CA GLU A 183 -2.96 8.70 10.84
C GLU A 183 -1.46 8.47 10.70
N MET A 184 -0.84 9.17 9.76
CA MET A 184 0.61 9.14 9.55
C MET A 184 1.21 10.53 9.79
N PRO A 185 2.51 10.65 10.11
CA PRO A 185 3.21 11.92 10.10
C PRO A 185 3.43 12.43 8.65
N TYR A 186 2.38 12.41 7.85
CA TYR A 186 2.37 12.83 6.46
C TYR A 186 1.82 14.25 6.34
N GLN A 187 2.60 15.13 5.71
CA GLN A 187 2.15 16.49 5.38
C GLN A 187 2.32 16.72 3.89
N PRO A 188 1.21 16.85 3.13
CA PRO A 188 1.24 17.10 1.70
C PRO A 188 1.77 18.49 1.43
N ALA A 189 2.27 18.73 0.22
CA ALA A 189 2.66 20.08 -0.19
C ALA A 189 1.45 21.02 -0.24
N VAL A 190 1.58 22.18 0.38
CA VAL A 190 0.59 23.26 0.31
C VAL A 190 1.12 24.37 -0.60
N ARG A 191 0.39 24.69 -1.66
CA ARG A 191 0.82 25.71 -2.63
C ARG A 191 0.93 27.08 -1.96
N GLY A 192 2.10 27.69 -2.05
CA GLY A 192 2.36 29.04 -1.49
C GLY A 192 2.71 29.05 0.01
N ALA A 193 2.91 27.86 0.60
CA ALA A 193 3.35 27.73 1.98
C ALA A 193 4.50 26.74 2.12
N GLU A 194 5.25 26.90 3.19
CA GLU A 194 6.30 25.99 3.63
C GLU A 194 5.90 25.37 4.96
N MET A 195 6.24 24.08 5.14
CA MET A 195 5.96 23.38 6.40
C MET A 195 6.81 23.98 7.52
N GLY A 196 6.20 24.20 8.68
CA GLY A 196 6.89 24.65 9.87
C GLY A 196 6.34 25.92 10.49
N ASN A 197 7.05 26.38 11.52
CA ASN A 197 6.68 27.54 12.34
C ASN A 197 7.64 28.73 12.17
N GLU A 198 8.46 28.72 11.14
CA GLU A 198 9.40 29.80 10.82
C GLU A 198 8.81 30.69 9.72
N GLY A 199 8.45 31.92 10.04
CA GLY A 199 7.93 32.87 9.08
C GLY A 199 7.00 33.91 9.69
N LYS A 200 6.49 34.79 8.84
CA LYS A 200 5.67 35.94 9.28
C LYS A 200 4.20 35.55 9.46
N TYR A 201 3.69 34.70 8.59
CA TYR A 201 2.28 34.31 8.59
C TYR A 201 2.14 32.81 8.81
N ILE A 202 1.96 32.41 10.06
CA ILE A 202 1.90 31.01 10.47
C ILE A 202 0.47 30.65 10.79
N TYR A 203 -0.03 29.59 10.16
CA TYR A 203 -1.37 29.06 10.40
C TYR A 203 -1.34 27.54 10.51
N ARG A 204 -2.14 27.01 11.42
CA ARG A 204 -2.58 25.62 11.40
C ARG A 204 -3.74 25.52 10.41
N LEU A 205 -3.75 24.49 9.56
CA LEU A 205 -4.88 24.25 8.66
C LEU A 205 -5.87 23.31 9.36
N GLY A 206 -7.07 23.81 9.64
CA GLY A 206 -8.14 23.07 10.33
C GLY A 206 -9.23 22.64 9.35
N GLY A 207 -9.73 21.42 9.53
CA GLY A 207 -10.90 20.95 8.82
C GLY A 207 -12.21 21.45 9.46
N ASN A 208 -13.32 21.12 8.82
CA ASN A 208 -14.68 21.56 9.23
C ASN A 208 -15.49 20.45 9.90
N SER A 209 -14.89 19.33 10.28
CA SER A 209 -15.59 18.27 11.02
C SER A 209 -15.70 18.60 12.51
N CYS A 210 -16.52 17.80 13.24
CA CYS A 210 -16.64 17.92 14.69
C CYS A 210 -15.46 17.29 15.46
N LEU A 211 -14.50 16.64 14.77
CA LEU A 211 -13.33 16.08 15.40
C LEU A 211 -12.34 17.19 15.75
N SER A 212 -12.03 17.39 17.03
CA SER A 212 -11.09 18.44 17.46
C SER A 212 -9.67 18.29 16.89
N GLY A 213 -9.28 17.08 16.56
CA GLY A 213 -8.00 16.74 15.89
C GLY A 213 -8.01 16.86 14.37
N ASP A 214 -9.11 17.32 13.76
CA ASP A 214 -9.22 17.50 12.30
C ASP A 214 -8.42 18.72 11.85
N TYR A 215 -7.10 18.61 11.91
CA TYR A 215 -6.18 19.64 11.45
C TYR A 215 -4.87 19.03 10.95
N MET A 216 -4.21 19.77 10.07
CA MET A 216 -2.94 19.42 9.45
C MET A 216 -1.89 20.48 9.81
N GLY A 217 -0.89 20.10 10.57
CA GLY A 217 0.35 20.82 10.89
C GLY A 217 0.31 22.35 10.98
N LEU A 218 1.49 22.93 11.04
CA LEU A 218 1.71 24.39 10.95
C LEU A 218 2.34 24.70 9.59
N TRP A 219 1.86 25.76 8.97
CA TRP A 219 2.29 26.21 7.66
C TRP A 219 2.65 27.68 7.70
N SER A 220 3.81 28.04 7.14
CA SER A 220 4.27 29.40 6.95
C SER A 220 3.93 29.89 5.56
N PHE A 221 3.11 30.90 5.47
CA PHE A 221 2.75 31.56 4.21
C PHE A 221 3.63 32.79 3.97
N ARG A 222 3.85 33.11 2.72
CA ARG A 222 4.62 34.28 2.27
C ARG A 222 3.78 35.56 2.25
#